data_68087f21ffe634b8264b9131e08f6e1b
#
_entry.id   68087f21ffe634b8264b9131e08f6e1b
#
_cell.length_a   1.000
_cell.length_b   1.000
_cell.length_c   1.000
_cell.angle_alpha   90.00
_cell.angle_beta   90.00
_cell.angle_gamma   90.00
#
_symmetry.space_group_name_H-M   'P 1'
#
loop_
_entity.id
_entity.type
_entity.pdbx_description
1 polymer ?
#
loop_
_entity_poly.entity_id
_entity_poly.type
_entity_poly.pdbx_seq_one_letter_code
_entity_poly.pdbx_strand_id
1 'polypeptide(L)'
;MTPEPASNITPPPPGRYELDTEGSTVEFATKHLFGLLPVRGTFALAGGSATVADPVEKSTVEAQIDAASFRTPTPPRDRVVRSTMYLDTDNHPTISFSSTQWDGNTLTGTLTVREVTGPVTLTVTESSVNGDSFTARATARVDRLALGVTAARGMTGRYLDFTLAVRFVRR
;
A
#
# COMPACT_ATOMS: atom_id res chain seq x y z
N MET A 1 22.21 -25.25 12.87
CA MET A 1 21.25 -24.18 13.15
C MET A 1 21.52 -23.05 12.17
N THR A 2 20.63 -22.89 11.22
CA THR A 2 20.67 -21.72 10.35
C THR A 2 20.39 -20.49 11.22
N PRO A 3 21.29 -19.50 11.25
CA PRO A 3 20.94 -18.27 11.95
C PRO A 3 19.70 -17.70 11.27
N GLU A 4 18.68 -17.42 12.05
CA GLU A 4 17.60 -16.60 11.55
C GLU A 4 18.22 -15.34 10.96
N PRO A 5 17.81 -14.93 9.76
CA PRO A 5 18.24 -13.63 9.26
C PRO A 5 17.88 -12.61 10.34
N ALA A 6 18.87 -11.83 10.74
CA ALA A 6 18.65 -10.76 11.70
C ALA A 6 17.41 -9.98 11.22
N SER A 7 16.39 -9.99 12.04
CA SER A 7 15.17 -9.27 11.70
C SER A 7 15.52 -7.79 11.58
N ASN A 8 15.39 -7.24 10.37
CA ASN A 8 15.56 -5.81 10.13
C ASN A 8 14.34 -5.01 10.61
N ILE A 9 13.50 -5.65 11.42
CA ILE A 9 12.27 -5.07 11.92
C ILE A 9 12.47 -4.70 13.39
N THR A 10 12.49 -3.39 13.66
CA THR A 10 12.50 -2.84 15.00
C THR A 10 11.11 -2.30 15.30
N PRO A 11 10.35 -2.91 16.22
CA PRO A 11 9.03 -2.41 16.56
C PRO A 11 9.13 -1.04 17.23
N PRO A 12 8.29 -0.08 16.84
CA PRO A 12 8.24 1.22 17.52
C PRO A 12 7.62 1.08 18.93
N PRO A 13 7.92 2.04 19.83
CA PRO A 13 7.27 2.08 21.14
C PRO A 13 5.74 2.21 21.01
N PRO A 14 4.97 1.67 21.98
CA PRO A 14 3.54 1.87 22.00
C PRO A 14 3.14 3.34 21.97
N GLY A 15 2.08 3.64 21.24
CA GLY A 15 1.58 5.00 21.09
C GLY A 15 0.86 5.19 19.76
N ARG A 16 0.40 6.41 19.56
CA ARG A 16 -0.28 6.80 18.35
C ARG A 16 0.67 7.59 17.45
N TYR A 17 0.66 7.23 16.17
CA TYR A 17 1.53 7.83 15.16
C TYR A 17 0.69 8.29 13.97
N GLU A 18 1.12 9.34 13.33
CA GLU A 18 0.49 9.87 12.13
C GLU A 18 1.42 9.69 10.93
N LEU A 19 0.84 9.30 9.80
CA LEU A 19 1.58 9.10 8.56
C LEU A 19 2.08 10.47 8.04
N ASP A 20 3.38 10.54 7.82
CA ASP A 20 4.00 11.67 7.12
C ASP A 20 3.86 11.41 5.61
N THR A 21 2.87 12.03 5.00
CA THR A 21 2.56 11.81 3.59
C THR A 21 3.66 12.30 2.66
N GLU A 22 4.38 13.35 3.02
CA GLU A 22 5.48 13.89 2.22
C GLU A 22 6.75 13.03 2.34
N GLY A 23 6.94 12.40 3.50
CA GLY A 23 8.06 11.51 3.75
C GLY A 23 7.82 10.06 3.38
N SER A 24 6.72 9.76 2.69
CA SER A 24 6.31 8.39 2.35
C SER A 24 6.05 8.24 0.86
N THR A 25 6.34 7.05 0.32
CA THR A 25 6.17 6.76 -1.10
C THR A 25 5.43 5.44 -1.30
N VAL A 26 4.61 5.40 -2.35
CA VAL A 26 3.96 4.19 -2.83
C VAL A 26 4.32 4.03 -4.30
N GLU A 27 5.02 2.97 -4.62
CA GLU A 27 5.40 2.62 -5.98
C GLU A 27 4.78 1.28 -6.34
N PHE A 28 4.47 1.10 -7.61
CA PHE A 28 3.98 -0.18 -8.09
C PHE A 28 4.61 -0.55 -9.42
N ALA A 29 4.62 -1.85 -9.68
CA ALA A 29 4.99 -2.42 -10.96
C ALA A 29 3.92 -3.42 -11.38
N THR A 30 3.60 -3.42 -12.66
CA THR A 30 2.70 -4.39 -13.25
C THR A 30 3.16 -4.69 -14.67
N LYS A 31 2.48 -5.61 -15.33
CA LYS A 31 2.74 -5.93 -16.73
C LYS A 31 1.43 -5.85 -17.49
N HIS A 32 1.48 -5.40 -18.74
CA HIS A 32 0.32 -5.43 -19.61
C HIS A 32 0.66 -6.10 -20.93
N LEU A 33 -0.33 -6.19 -21.85
CA LEU A 33 -0.21 -6.95 -23.10
C LEU A 33 0.23 -8.39 -22.80
N PHE A 34 -0.61 -9.12 -22.04
CA PHE A 34 -0.39 -10.53 -21.68
C PHE A 34 0.93 -10.78 -20.95
N GLY A 35 1.39 -9.80 -20.16
CA GLY A 35 2.59 -9.92 -19.36
C GLY A 35 3.88 -9.61 -20.06
N LEU A 36 3.83 -9.05 -21.26
CA LEU A 36 5.02 -8.78 -22.07
C LEU A 36 5.65 -7.42 -21.79
N LEU A 37 4.87 -6.40 -21.40
CA LEU A 37 5.36 -5.04 -21.22
C LEU A 37 5.28 -4.63 -19.76
N PRO A 38 6.42 -4.28 -19.11
CA PRO A 38 6.40 -3.80 -17.74
C PRO A 38 5.88 -2.36 -17.67
N VAL A 39 5.12 -2.06 -16.62
CA VAL A 39 4.63 -0.73 -16.30
C VAL A 39 4.98 -0.41 -14.86
N ARG A 40 5.54 0.77 -14.63
CA ARG A 40 5.84 1.27 -13.29
C ARG A 40 5.12 2.57 -13.06
N GLY A 41 4.67 2.78 -11.83
CA GLY A 41 3.99 4.00 -11.48
C GLY A 41 3.99 4.26 -9.99
N THR A 42 3.29 5.32 -9.61
CA THR A 42 3.22 5.79 -8.22
C THR A 42 1.81 6.22 -7.86
N PHE A 43 1.55 6.18 -6.55
CA PHE A 43 0.42 6.85 -5.91
C PHE A 43 0.96 7.76 -4.81
N ALA A 44 0.24 8.82 -4.49
CA ALA A 44 0.48 9.63 -3.32
C ALA A 44 -0.43 9.18 -2.18
N LEU A 45 0.10 9.24 -0.96
CA LEU A 45 -0.68 9.00 0.25
C LEU A 45 -1.41 10.27 0.66
N ALA A 46 -2.66 10.15 1.03
CA ALA A 46 -3.48 11.29 1.48
C ALA A 46 -3.48 11.44 3.00
N GLY A 47 -3.25 10.36 3.73
CA GLY A 47 -3.20 10.36 5.18
C GLY A 47 -3.09 8.97 5.75
N GLY A 48 -3.05 8.88 7.06
CA GLY A 48 -3.04 7.61 7.75
C GLY A 48 -2.58 7.73 9.19
N SER A 49 -2.77 6.66 9.93
CA SER A 49 -2.35 6.57 11.34
C SER A 49 -1.98 5.15 11.69
N ALA A 50 -1.14 5.02 12.70
CA ALA A 50 -0.81 3.74 13.31
C ALA A 50 -0.99 3.85 14.81
N THR A 51 -1.61 2.86 15.41
CA THR A 51 -1.66 2.71 16.86
C THR A 51 -0.83 1.50 17.20
N VAL A 52 0.32 1.73 17.81
CA VAL A 52 1.21 0.66 18.25
C VAL A 52 0.80 0.28 19.67
N ALA A 53 0.42 -0.97 19.85
CA ALA A 53 -0.11 -1.49 21.10
C ALA A 53 0.92 -2.38 21.81
N ASP A 54 0.62 -2.70 23.05
CA ASP A 54 1.34 -3.68 23.84
C ASP A 54 0.33 -4.73 24.34
N PRO A 55 0.39 -5.98 23.85
CA PRO A 55 1.38 -6.52 22.90
C PRO A 55 1.24 -5.95 21.49
N VAL A 56 2.33 -5.97 20.75
CA VAL A 56 2.45 -5.35 19.42
C VAL A 56 1.47 -5.96 18.39
N GLU A 57 1.05 -7.19 18.59
CA GLU A 57 0.10 -7.89 17.72
C GLU A 57 -1.29 -7.22 17.72
N LYS A 58 -1.59 -6.42 18.73
CA LYS A 58 -2.84 -5.64 18.80
C LYS A 58 -2.75 -4.29 18.10
N SER A 59 -1.63 -3.98 17.46
CA SER A 59 -1.44 -2.73 16.75
C SER A 59 -2.33 -2.66 15.51
N THR A 60 -2.72 -1.45 15.15
CA THR A 60 -3.58 -1.19 13.99
C THR A 60 -2.97 -0.11 13.11
N VAL A 61 -3.23 -0.21 11.80
CA VAL A 61 -2.78 0.77 10.82
C VAL A 61 -3.95 1.09 9.89
N GLU A 62 -4.13 2.35 9.61
CA GLU A 62 -5.06 2.84 8.60
C GLU A 62 -4.32 3.79 7.68
N ALA A 63 -4.64 3.75 6.39
CA ALA A 63 -4.06 4.66 5.41
C ALA A 63 -5.08 5.00 4.33
N GLN A 64 -4.96 6.20 3.81
CA GLN A 64 -5.74 6.69 2.68
C GLN A 64 -4.78 7.03 1.55
N ILE A 65 -5.08 6.53 0.38
CA ILE A 65 -4.31 6.75 -0.84
C ILE A 65 -5.14 7.65 -1.76
N ASP A 66 -4.52 8.66 -2.33
CA ASP A 66 -5.16 9.52 -3.32
C ASP A 66 -5.27 8.76 -4.65
N ALA A 67 -6.46 8.31 -5.00
CA ALA A 67 -6.68 7.54 -6.22
C ALA A 67 -6.35 8.35 -7.48
N ALA A 68 -6.64 9.65 -7.47
CA ALA A 68 -6.35 10.55 -8.60
C ALA A 68 -4.86 10.80 -8.79
N SER A 69 -4.03 10.46 -7.82
CA SER A 69 -2.57 10.61 -7.90
C SER A 69 -1.89 9.54 -8.73
N PHE A 70 -2.62 8.53 -9.19
CA PHE A 70 -2.08 7.49 -10.07
C PHE A 70 -1.27 8.12 -11.21
N ARG A 71 -0.02 7.72 -11.33
CA ARG A 71 0.88 8.27 -12.35
C ARG A 71 1.83 7.20 -12.86
N THR A 72 1.97 7.16 -14.18
CA THR A 72 3.01 6.42 -14.90
C THR A 72 3.70 7.36 -15.88
N PRO A 73 4.77 6.94 -16.58
CA PRO A 73 5.37 7.77 -17.64
C PRO A 73 4.48 7.99 -18.86
N THR A 74 3.26 7.46 -18.88
CA THR A 74 2.36 7.55 -20.07
C THR A 74 1.07 8.29 -19.69
N PRO A 75 1.01 9.63 -19.83
CA PRO A 75 -0.17 10.41 -19.45
C PRO A 75 -1.50 9.97 -20.06
N PRO A 76 -1.58 9.56 -21.35
CA PRO A 76 -2.84 9.05 -21.89
C PRO A 76 -3.37 7.80 -21.16
N ARG A 77 -2.48 6.88 -20.77
CA ARG A 77 -2.84 5.71 -19.97
C ARG A 77 -3.35 6.12 -18.61
N ASP A 78 -2.70 7.10 -17.97
CA ASP A 78 -3.07 7.57 -16.65
C ASP A 78 -4.49 8.12 -16.62
N ARG A 79 -4.88 8.86 -17.67
CA ARG A 79 -6.25 9.36 -17.81
C ARG A 79 -7.27 8.22 -17.90
N VAL A 80 -6.94 7.15 -18.63
CA VAL A 80 -7.81 5.99 -18.76
C VAL A 80 -7.95 5.26 -17.42
N VAL A 81 -6.87 5.09 -16.69
CA VAL A 81 -6.90 4.40 -15.39
C VAL A 81 -7.70 5.20 -14.35
N ARG A 82 -7.67 6.53 -14.42
CA ARG A 82 -8.48 7.39 -13.55
C ARG A 82 -9.97 7.41 -13.93
N SER A 83 -10.30 6.94 -15.13
CA SER A 83 -11.66 6.99 -15.67
C SER A 83 -12.59 5.98 -15.01
N THR A 84 -13.86 6.06 -15.37
CA THR A 84 -14.91 5.15 -14.88
C THR A 84 -14.65 3.69 -15.20
N MET A 85 -13.82 3.40 -16.22
CA MET A 85 -13.45 2.00 -16.56
C MET A 85 -12.57 1.34 -15.49
N TYR A 86 -11.82 2.13 -14.73
CA TYR A 86 -10.85 1.60 -13.76
C TYR A 86 -11.12 2.16 -12.36
N LEU A 87 -10.48 3.24 -12.00
CA LEU A 87 -10.51 3.77 -10.63
C LEU A 87 -11.67 4.72 -10.36
N ASP A 88 -12.20 5.34 -11.41
CA ASP A 88 -13.30 6.31 -11.29
C ASP A 88 -13.02 7.35 -10.20
N THR A 89 -11.88 8.04 -10.34
CA THR A 89 -11.33 8.89 -9.28
C THR A 89 -12.19 10.12 -8.99
N ASP A 90 -13.04 10.56 -9.93
CA ASP A 90 -13.95 11.68 -9.70
C ASP A 90 -15.04 11.33 -8.69
N ASN A 91 -15.52 10.09 -8.71
CA ASN A 91 -16.55 9.60 -7.78
C ASN A 91 -15.96 8.86 -6.59
N HIS A 92 -14.72 8.36 -6.71
CA HIS A 92 -14.04 7.58 -5.69
C HIS A 92 -12.60 8.09 -5.53
N PRO A 93 -12.41 9.26 -4.90
CA PRO A 93 -11.09 9.89 -4.83
C PRO A 93 -10.11 9.20 -3.89
N THR A 94 -10.60 8.32 -3.02
CA THR A 94 -9.76 7.71 -1.98
C THR A 94 -9.79 6.19 -2.07
N ILE A 95 -8.60 5.58 -2.04
CA ILE A 95 -8.42 4.16 -1.79
C ILE A 95 -8.05 4.02 -0.31
N SER A 96 -8.73 3.13 0.41
CA SER A 96 -8.55 3.01 1.86
C SER A 96 -7.96 1.66 2.24
N PHE A 97 -7.02 1.68 3.17
CA PHE A 97 -6.45 0.50 3.78
C PHE A 97 -6.76 0.49 5.28
N SER A 98 -7.14 -0.68 5.79
CA SER A 98 -7.35 -0.90 7.22
C SER A 98 -6.79 -2.26 7.62
N SER A 99 -5.89 -2.29 8.60
CA SER A 99 -5.28 -3.53 9.05
C SER A 99 -6.24 -4.33 9.93
N THR A 100 -6.08 -5.66 9.89
CA THR A 100 -6.84 -6.58 10.72
C THR A 100 -5.93 -7.38 11.66
N GLN A 101 -4.67 -7.59 11.27
CA GLN A 101 -3.75 -8.39 12.06
C GLN A 101 -2.30 -8.03 11.76
N TRP A 102 -1.49 -7.93 12.79
CA TRP A 102 -0.04 -7.87 12.71
C TRP A 102 0.56 -9.18 13.23
N ASP A 103 1.42 -9.79 12.43
CA ASP A 103 2.06 -11.06 12.77
C ASP A 103 3.56 -11.00 12.43
N GLY A 104 4.34 -10.46 13.35
CA GLY A 104 5.80 -10.41 13.26
C GLY A 104 6.34 -9.52 12.15
N ASN A 105 6.09 -9.87 10.91
CA ASN A 105 6.51 -9.10 9.74
C ASN A 105 5.39 -8.95 8.69
N THR A 106 4.21 -9.48 8.98
CA THR A 106 3.10 -9.50 8.04
C THR A 106 1.94 -8.68 8.59
N LEU A 107 1.50 -7.71 7.82
CA LEU A 107 0.33 -6.90 8.12
C LEU A 107 -0.78 -7.28 7.16
N THR A 108 -1.78 -7.97 7.69
CA THR A 108 -2.96 -8.34 6.93
C THR A 108 -4.03 -7.28 7.12
N GLY A 109 -4.76 -6.98 6.07
CA GLY A 109 -5.83 -6.00 6.15
C GLY A 109 -6.76 -6.09 4.96
N THR A 110 -7.54 -5.03 4.80
CA THR A 110 -8.45 -4.87 3.70
C THR A 110 -8.15 -3.58 2.95
N LEU A 111 -8.30 -3.66 1.64
CA LEU A 111 -8.17 -2.52 0.73
C LEU A 111 -9.54 -2.28 0.10
N THR A 112 -9.99 -1.04 0.13
CA THR A 112 -11.24 -0.63 -0.50
C THR A 112 -10.92 0.24 -1.70
N VAL A 113 -11.30 -0.24 -2.87
CA VAL A 113 -11.14 0.46 -4.14
C VAL A 113 -12.54 0.65 -4.73
N ARG A 114 -12.89 1.90 -4.99
CA ARG A 114 -14.28 2.26 -5.33
C ARG A 114 -15.20 1.79 -4.19
N GLU A 115 -16.12 0.86 -4.45
CA GLU A 115 -17.02 0.32 -3.43
C GLU A 115 -16.70 -1.12 -3.07
N VAL A 116 -15.61 -1.68 -3.59
CA VAL A 116 -15.25 -3.09 -3.40
C VAL A 116 -14.11 -3.19 -2.38
N THR A 117 -14.32 -4.01 -1.36
CA THR A 117 -13.33 -4.29 -0.33
C THR A 117 -12.80 -5.71 -0.50
N GLY A 118 -11.50 -5.85 -0.53
CA GLY A 118 -10.84 -7.14 -0.63
C GLY A 118 -9.63 -7.25 0.28
N PRO A 119 -9.13 -8.47 0.51
CA PRO A 119 -7.98 -8.68 1.39
C PRO A 119 -6.69 -8.23 0.72
N VAL A 120 -5.74 -7.78 1.54
CA VAL A 120 -4.39 -7.50 1.13
C VAL A 120 -3.43 -7.85 2.26
N THR A 121 -2.27 -8.37 1.90
CA THR A 121 -1.22 -8.71 2.84
C THR A 121 0.03 -7.92 2.49
N LEU A 122 0.53 -7.18 3.48
CA LEU A 122 1.77 -6.43 3.38
C LEU A 122 2.87 -7.21 4.10
N THR A 123 3.98 -7.42 3.42
CA THR A 123 5.16 -7.99 4.05
C THR A 123 6.12 -6.85 4.38
N VAL A 124 6.30 -6.59 5.66
CA VAL A 124 7.25 -5.60 6.14
C VAL A 124 8.64 -6.20 6.09
N THR A 125 9.53 -5.58 5.34
CA THR A 125 10.89 -6.09 5.12
C THR A 125 11.90 -5.38 5.99
N GLU A 126 11.59 -4.17 6.45
CA GLU A 126 12.50 -3.34 7.21
C GLU A 126 11.70 -2.31 8.02
N SER A 127 12.11 -2.08 9.26
CA SER A 127 11.61 -0.94 10.04
C SER A 127 12.68 -0.43 11.00
N SER A 128 12.67 0.86 11.23
CA SER A 128 13.63 1.55 12.10
C SER A 128 12.93 2.62 12.91
N VAL A 129 13.40 2.81 14.13
CA VAL A 129 12.89 3.85 15.03
C VAL A 129 13.93 4.97 15.11
N ASN A 130 13.47 6.22 15.01
CA ASN A 130 14.31 7.39 15.09
C ASN A 130 13.60 8.49 15.90
N GLY A 131 13.88 8.52 17.22
CA GLY A 131 13.21 9.46 18.12
C GLY A 131 11.71 9.24 18.17
N ASP A 132 10.95 10.25 17.80
CA ASP A 132 9.48 10.22 17.79
C ASP A 132 8.89 9.67 16.49
N SER A 133 9.72 9.18 15.60
CA SER A 133 9.28 8.64 14.33
C SER A 133 9.76 7.23 14.11
N PHE A 134 9.09 6.52 13.21
CA PHE A 134 9.60 5.27 12.67
C PHE A 134 9.37 5.21 11.18
N THR A 135 10.22 4.45 10.49
CA THR A 135 10.09 4.18 9.07
C THR A 135 9.91 2.69 8.87
N ALA A 136 9.23 2.33 7.79
CA ALA A 136 9.06 0.94 7.42
C ALA A 136 9.06 0.80 5.90
N ARG A 137 9.56 -0.33 5.44
CA ARG A 137 9.45 -0.74 4.04
C ARG A 137 8.61 -2.00 3.97
N ALA A 138 7.74 -2.05 2.99
CA ALA A 138 6.84 -3.18 2.81
C ALA A 138 6.60 -3.44 1.33
N THR A 139 6.22 -4.68 1.04
CA THR A 139 5.79 -5.10 -0.29
C THR A 139 4.40 -5.72 -0.20
N ALA A 140 3.64 -5.63 -1.30
CA ALA A 140 2.34 -6.26 -1.39
C ALA A 140 2.02 -6.58 -2.85
N ARG A 141 1.36 -7.71 -3.08
CA ARG A 141 0.79 -8.02 -4.40
C ARG A 141 -0.72 -7.84 -4.33
N VAL A 142 -1.26 -7.05 -5.22
CA VAL A 142 -2.68 -6.73 -5.29
C VAL A 142 -3.27 -7.31 -6.57
N ASP A 143 -4.36 -8.07 -6.43
CA ASP A 143 -5.15 -8.57 -7.55
C ASP A 143 -6.28 -7.57 -7.83
N ARG A 144 -6.13 -6.77 -8.88
CA ARG A 144 -7.13 -5.76 -9.22
C ARG A 144 -8.50 -6.34 -9.57
N LEU A 145 -8.54 -7.58 -10.08
CA LEU A 145 -9.81 -8.24 -10.40
C LEU A 145 -10.60 -8.55 -9.14
N ALA A 146 -9.92 -8.96 -8.06
CA ALA A 146 -10.54 -9.21 -6.77
C ALA A 146 -11.11 -7.94 -6.13
N LEU A 147 -10.60 -6.76 -6.55
CA LEU A 147 -11.06 -5.46 -6.06
C LEU A 147 -12.06 -4.79 -7.02
N GLY A 148 -12.61 -5.55 -7.96
CA GLY A 148 -13.65 -5.05 -8.86
C GLY A 148 -13.16 -4.22 -10.04
N VAL A 149 -11.85 -4.03 -10.20
CA VAL A 149 -11.27 -3.32 -11.34
C VAL A 149 -10.99 -4.34 -12.43
N THR A 150 -11.99 -4.60 -13.26
CA THR A 150 -12.00 -5.76 -14.18
C THR A 150 -11.81 -5.41 -15.65
N ALA A 151 -11.67 -4.14 -16.01
CA ALA A 151 -11.55 -3.72 -17.39
C ALA A 151 -10.30 -4.28 -18.07
N ALA A 152 -10.37 -4.51 -19.38
CA ALA A 152 -9.25 -4.90 -20.24
C ALA A 152 -8.48 -6.12 -19.75
N ARG A 153 -9.19 -7.19 -19.37
CA ARG A 153 -8.55 -8.47 -19.00
C ARG A 153 -7.63 -8.95 -20.11
N GLY A 154 -6.41 -9.39 -19.72
CA GLY A 154 -5.40 -9.87 -20.67
C GLY A 154 -4.59 -8.76 -21.31
N MET A 155 -5.11 -7.55 -21.40
CA MET A 155 -4.39 -6.39 -21.95
C MET A 155 -3.70 -5.59 -20.85
N THR A 156 -4.36 -5.44 -19.70
CA THR A 156 -3.83 -4.74 -18.52
C THR A 156 -3.47 -5.78 -17.45
N GLY A 157 -2.35 -5.60 -16.79
CA GLY A 157 -1.87 -6.53 -15.76
C GLY A 157 -2.90 -6.75 -14.66
N ARG A 158 -3.11 -8.01 -14.31
CA ARG A 158 -4.02 -8.41 -13.23
C ARG A 158 -3.44 -8.08 -11.86
N TYR A 159 -2.15 -8.36 -11.69
CA TYR A 159 -1.46 -8.17 -10.41
C TYR A 159 -0.60 -6.92 -10.47
N LEU A 160 -0.65 -6.15 -9.38
CA LEU A 160 0.25 -5.03 -9.17
C LEU A 160 1.12 -5.37 -7.97
N ASP A 161 2.43 -5.21 -8.14
CA ASP A 161 3.40 -5.41 -7.07
C ASP A 161 3.77 -4.04 -6.51
N PHE A 162 3.38 -3.81 -5.25
CA PHE A 162 3.61 -2.55 -4.56
C PHE A 162 4.87 -2.61 -3.72
N THR A 163 5.58 -1.50 -3.69
CA THR A 163 6.69 -1.24 -2.78
C THR A 163 6.38 0.06 -2.04
N LEU A 164 6.37 -0.03 -0.71
CA LEU A 164 6.02 1.09 0.15
C LEU A 164 7.24 1.47 0.99
N ALA A 165 7.47 2.76 1.11
CA ALA A 165 8.40 3.32 2.08
C ALA A 165 7.63 4.38 2.85
N VAL A 166 7.37 4.13 4.13
CA VAL A 166 6.49 4.97 4.94
C VAL A 166 7.22 5.48 6.16
N ARG A 167 6.83 6.68 6.59
CA ARG A 167 7.30 7.32 7.81
C ARG A 167 6.10 7.72 8.64
N PHE A 168 6.12 7.35 9.91
CA PHE A 168 5.11 7.72 10.89
C PHE A 168 5.75 8.55 11.99
N VAL A 169 5.06 9.58 12.43
CA VAL A 169 5.52 10.49 13.48
C VAL A 169 4.57 10.42 14.66
N ARG A 170 5.11 10.30 15.86
CA ARG A 170 4.32 10.25 17.09
C ARG A 170 3.51 11.52 17.26
N ARG A 171 2.29 11.33 17.63
CA ARG A 171 1.38 12.41 17.99
C ARG A 171 1.53 12.82 19.44
#